data_cc1462453cbc99fe012522dc140db0fd
#
_entry.id   cc1462453cbc99fe012522dc140db0fd
#
_cell.length_a   1.000
_cell.length_b   1.000
_cell.length_c   1.000
_cell.angle_alpha   90.00
_cell.angle_beta   90.00
_cell.angle_gamma   90.00
#
_symmetry.space_group_name_H-M   'P 1'
#
loop_
_entity.id
_entity.type
_entity.pdbx_description
1 polymer ?
#
loop_
_entity_poly.entity_id
_entity_poly.type
_entity_poly.pdbx_seq_one_letter_code
_entity_poly.pdbx_strand_id
1 'polypeptide(L)'
;MRRTVFMAAMSLMCVLGVSAQQHTIDTQKSTLTIRVGKTGAFSGLGHEHEVRAPIHSGTADTGSHPAVEVHVDARALRVIDKDDSEKNRAEVQKTMLGPEVLDSEHYQEIVFKCTDVEPNGEGRWVLRGNLTLRGQMRPVSAHVTLKDGRYIGETTVKLTDFGIRPPGKAGVKAKDEIRIQFDLRLAS
;
A
#
# COMPACT_ATOMS: atom_id res chain seq x y z
N MET A 1 -58.23 -44.89 26.39
CA MET A 1 -57.91 -43.73 25.57
C MET A 1 -56.72 -43.03 26.18
N ARG A 2 -55.51 -43.25 25.62
CA ARG A 2 -54.25 -42.62 26.09
C ARG A 2 -53.89 -41.53 25.07
N ARG A 3 -53.91 -40.27 25.49
CA ARG A 3 -53.49 -39.13 24.69
C ARG A 3 -51.97 -38.93 24.86
N THR A 4 -51.21 -39.18 23.83
CA THR A 4 -49.76 -38.92 23.75
C THR A 4 -49.60 -37.45 23.35
N VAL A 5 -49.00 -36.65 24.24
CA VAL A 5 -48.62 -35.24 23.96
C VAL A 5 -47.20 -35.27 23.36
N PHE A 6 -47.08 -34.87 22.11
CA PHE A 6 -45.79 -34.63 21.44
C PHE A 6 -45.30 -33.22 21.84
N MET A 7 -44.25 -33.15 22.64
CA MET A 7 -43.50 -31.91 22.86
C MET A 7 -42.49 -31.72 21.73
N ALA A 8 -42.79 -30.76 20.85
CA ALA A 8 -41.83 -30.28 19.86
C ALA A 8 -40.79 -29.39 20.51
N ALA A 9 -39.56 -29.84 20.67
CA ALA A 9 -38.43 -29.04 21.09
C ALA A 9 -37.96 -28.17 19.90
N MET A 10 -38.27 -26.89 19.94
CA MET A 10 -37.79 -25.89 18.98
C MET A 10 -36.40 -25.47 19.38
N SER A 11 -35.35 -26.07 18.73
CA SER A 11 -33.95 -25.65 18.87
C SER A 11 -33.75 -24.27 18.26
N LEU A 12 -33.59 -23.27 19.14
CA LEU A 12 -33.20 -21.91 18.76
C LEU A 12 -31.69 -21.94 18.40
N MET A 13 -31.42 -22.03 17.12
CA MET A 13 -30.04 -21.85 16.60
C MET A 13 -29.65 -20.37 16.72
N CYS A 14 -28.86 -20.03 17.75
CA CYS A 14 -28.23 -18.73 17.89
C CYS A 14 -27.14 -18.63 16.82
N VAL A 15 -27.42 -17.99 15.69
CA VAL A 15 -26.41 -17.58 14.71
C VAL A 15 -25.61 -16.46 15.34
N LEU A 16 -24.45 -16.79 15.90
CA LEU A 16 -23.49 -15.78 16.32
C LEU A 16 -23.00 -15.07 15.05
N GLY A 17 -23.55 -13.89 14.81
CA GLY A 17 -23.10 -13.01 13.73
C GLY A 17 -21.62 -12.68 13.95
N VAL A 18 -20.75 -13.18 13.08
CA VAL A 18 -19.35 -12.74 13.02
C VAL A 18 -19.37 -11.29 12.58
N SER A 19 -19.17 -10.38 13.52
CA SER A 19 -19.07 -8.95 13.23
C SER A 19 -17.74 -8.68 12.57
N ALA A 20 -17.74 -8.31 11.29
CA ALA A 20 -16.58 -7.75 10.63
C ALA A 20 -16.25 -6.41 11.31
N GLN A 21 -15.03 -6.28 11.83
CA GLN A 21 -14.53 -5.02 12.41
C GLN A 21 -13.80 -4.22 11.34
N GLN A 22 -14.59 -3.65 10.42
CA GLN A 22 -14.03 -2.79 9.38
C GLN A 22 -13.82 -1.38 9.92
N HIS A 23 -12.59 -0.90 9.80
CA HIS A 23 -12.16 0.44 10.15
C HIS A 23 -11.71 1.19 8.89
N THR A 24 -11.93 2.50 8.85
CA THR A 24 -11.33 3.37 7.85
C THR A 24 -9.89 3.71 8.25
N ILE A 25 -9.03 3.93 7.28
CA ILE A 25 -7.67 4.44 7.52
C ILE A 25 -7.76 5.96 7.72
N ASP A 26 -7.19 6.46 8.82
CA ASP A 26 -7.05 7.91 9.07
C ASP A 26 -5.99 8.47 8.12
N THR A 27 -6.43 9.03 7.00
CA THR A 27 -5.55 9.53 5.93
C THR A 27 -4.71 10.73 6.35
N GLN A 28 -5.13 11.46 7.39
CA GLN A 28 -4.41 12.63 7.91
C GLN A 28 -3.25 12.24 8.85
N LYS A 29 -3.38 11.11 9.54
CA LYS A 29 -2.40 10.60 10.49
C LYS A 29 -1.58 9.44 9.94
N SER A 30 -1.88 9.00 8.73
CA SER A 30 -1.15 7.94 8.03
C SER A 30 -0.17 8.50 7.02
N THR A 31 0.93 7.80 6.79
CA THR A 31 1.94 8.20 5.81
C THR A 31 2.30 7.03 4.92
N LEU A 32 2.58 7.32 3.65
CA LEU A 32 3.14 6.39 2.69
C LEU A 32 4.27 7.10 1.94
N THR A 33 5.46 6.51 1.98
CA THR A 33 6.69 7.08 1.41
C THR A 33 7.34 6.07 0.50
N ILE A 34 7.77 6.50 -0.68
CA ILE A 34 8.47 5.69 -1.65
C ILE A 34 9.91 6.17 -1.74
N ARG A 35 10.87 5.24 -1.63
CA ARG A 35 12.30 5.50 -1.79
C ARG A 35 12.81 4.89 -3.07
N VAL A 36 13.41 5.73 -3.91
CA VAL A 36 13.93 5.36 -5.22
C VAL A 36 15.44 5.56 -5.22
N GLY A 37 16.18 4.47 -5.17
CA GLY A 37 17.64 4.49 -5.25
C GLY A 37 18.15 4.78 -6.66
N LYS A 38 19.46 4.94 -6.79
CA LYS A 38 20.14 5.20 -8.05
C LYS A 38 21.12 4.08 -8.42
N THR A 39 21.34 3.94 -9.71
CA THR A 39 22.32 3.02 -10.29
C THR A 39 22.97 3.66 -11.52
N GLY A 40 24.06 3.07 -12.02
CA GLY A 40 24.81 3.55 -13.18
C GLY A 40 26.22 4.03 -12.83
N ALA A 41 27.00 4.36 -13.84
CA ALA A 41 28.42 4.71 -13.70
C ALA A 41 28.68 5.93 -12.79
N PHE A 42 27.73 6.85 -12.71
CA PHE A 42 27.84 8.09 -11.90
C PHE A 42 26.87 8.12 -10.73
N SER A 43 26.36 6.97 -10.30
CA SER A 43 25.37 6.89 -9.19
C SER A 43 25.88 7.40 -7.84
N GLY A 44 27.21 7.42 -7.63
CA GLY A 44 27.84 7.99 -6.43
C GLY A 44 27.74 9.51 -6.31
N LEU A 45 27.38 10.22 -7.38
CA LEU A 45 27.26 11.69 -7.41
C LEU A 45 25.85 12.20 -7.09
N GLY A 46 24.93 11.32 -6.71
CA GLY A 46 23.54 11.71 -6.46
C GLY A 46 22.98 11.11 -5.19
N HIS A 47 21.83 11.62 -4.76
CA HIS A 47 21.05 11.12 -3.61
C HIS A 47 19.85 10.26 -4.06
N GLU A 48 19.26 9.51 -3.12
CA GLU A 48 18.03 8.79 -3.35
C GLU A 48 16.85 9.77 -3.41
N HIS A 49 15.86 9.46 -4.23
CA HIS A 49 14.63 10.24 -4.25
C HIS A 49 13.65 9.71 -3.21
N GLU A 50 13.04 10.63 -2.49
CA GLU A 50 11.95 10.36 -1.57
C GLU A 50 10.66 10.97 -2.10
N VAL A 51 9.63 10.13 -2.22
CA VAL A 51 8.31 10.53 -2.74
C VAL A 51 7.27 10.28 -1.67
N ARG A 52 6.50 11.31 -1.32
CA ARG A 52 5.30 11.16 -0.50
C ARG A 52 4.12 10.79 -1.39
N ALA A 53 3.38 9.77 -0.98
CA ALA A 53 2.14 9.34 -1.61
C ALA A 53 0.99 9.53 -0.62
N PRO A 54 0.23 10.64 -0.70
CA PRO A 54 -0.92 10.85 0.16
C PRO A 54 -1.97 9.77 -0.05
N ILE A 55 -2.41 9.12 1.03
CA ILE A 55 -3.47 8.13 0.97
C ILE A 55 -4.78 8.86 0.70
N HIS A 56 -5.47 8.50 -0.38
CA HIS A 56 -6.76 9.07 -0.73
C HIS A 56 -7.88 8.47 0.13
N SER A 57 -7.90 7.14 0.24
CA SER A 57 -8.82 6.39 1.10
C SER A 57 -8.25 5.01 1.41
N GLY A 58 -8.83 4.35 2.40
CA GLY A 58 -8.49 2.97 2.70
C GLY A 58 -9.33 2.41 3.83
N THR A 59 -9.39 1.09 3.87
CA THR A 59 -10.07 0.31 4.91
C THR A 59 -9.21 -0.81 5.42
N ALA A 60 -9.40 -1.20 6.67
CA ALA A 60 -8.82 -2.39 7.27
C ALA A 60 -9.89 -3.14 8.06
N ASP A 61 -10.01 -4.43 7.81
CA ASP A 61 -10.77 -5.35 8.63
C ASP A 61 -9.80 -6.07 9.57
N THR A 62 -10.03 -5.95 10.87
CA THR A 62 -9.21 -6.58 11.92
C THR A 62 -9.91 -7.77 12.58
N GLY A 63 -11.06 -8.21 12.04
CA GLY A 63 -11.85 -9.33 12.52
C GLY A 63 -11.27 -10.69 12.14
N SER A 64 -12.16 -11.68 12.03
CA SER A 64 -11.80 -13.08 11.72
C SER A 64 -11.25 -13.29 10.30
N HIS A 65 -11.51 -12.37 9.40
CA HIS A 65 -11.00 -12.39 8.02
C HIS A 65 -10.28 -11.06 7.75
N PRO A 66 -9.05 -10.90 8.25
CA PRO A 66 -8.33 -9.65 8.11
C PRO A 66 -8.14 -9.27 6.64
N ALA A 67 -8.40 -8.01 6.32
CA ALA A 67 -8.25 -7.48 4.97
C ALA A 67 -7.82 -6.02 5.02
N VAL A 68 -7.10 -5.57 4.01
CA VAL A 68 -6.66 -4.18 3.87
C VAL A 68 -6.81 -3.76 2.42
N GLU A 69 -7.38 -2.57 2.22
CA GLU A 69 -7.44 -1.94 0.92
C GLU A 69 -6.97 -0.48 1.06
N VAL A 70 -6.07 -0.03 0.17
CA VAL A 70 -5.49 1.32 0.19
C VAL A 70 -5.54 1.90 -1.22
N HIS A 71 -6.05 3.13 -1.34
CA HIS A 71 -6.14 3.89 -2.57
C HIS A 71 -5.29 5.15 -2.50
N VAL A 72 -4.54 5.41 -3.55
CA VAL A 72 -3.70 6.61 -3.71
C VAL A 72 -3.99 7.23 -5.07
N ASP A 73 -4.17 8.56 -5.12
CA ASP A 73 -4.21 9.29 -6.37
C ASP A 73 -2.78 9.52 -6.88
N ALA A 74 -2.43 8.93 -8.03
CA ALA A 74 -1.11 9.03 -8.63
C ALA A 74 -0.68 10.49 -8.88
N ARG A 75 -1.63 11.37 -9.18
CA ARG A 75 -1.40 12.82 -9.42
C ARG A 75 -1.03 13.57 -8.15
N ALA A 76 -1.37 13.01 -6.98
CA ALA A 76 -1.07 13.59 -5.68
C ALA A 76 0.32 13.24 -5.15
N LEU A 77 1.07 12.34 -5.80
CA LEU A 77 2.44 12.02 -5.42
C LEU A 77 3.35 13.26 -5.51
N ARG A 78 4.23 13.41 -4.50
CA ARG A 78 5.14 14.58 -4.42
C ARG A 78 6.56 14.13 -4.09
N VAL A 79 7.52 14.58 -4.88
CA VAL A 79 8.95 14.48 -4.58
C VAL A 79 9.27 15.43 -3.43
N ILE A 80 9.86 14.89 -2.35
CA ILE A 80 10.14 15.63 -1.10
C ILE A 80 11.61 15.66 -0.72
N ASP A 81 12.49 15.47 -1.69
CA ASP A 81 13.96 15.50 -1.50
C ASP A 81 14.41 16.83 -0.87
N LYS A 82 14.88 16.78 0.38
CA LYS A 82 15.25 17.99 1.12
C LYS A 82 16.57 18.58 0.64
N ASP A 83 17.48 17.71 0.20
CA ASP A 83 18.84 18.08 -0.17
C ASP A 83 19.00 18.42 -1.66
N ASP A 84 17.88 18.47 -2.41
CA ASP A 84 17.88 18.77 -3.82
C ASP A 84 17.37 20.18 -4.12
N SER A 85 17.83 20.76 -5.22
CA SER A 85 17.35 22.06 -5.68
C SER A 85 15.87 22.00 -6.07
N GLU A 86 15.15 23.10 -5.90
CA GLU A 86 13.75 23.20 -6.31
C GLU A 86 13.56 22.89 -7.81
N LYS A 87 14.47 23.38 -8.65
CA LYS A 87 14.46 23.12 -10.09
C LYS A 87 14.57 21.63 -10.40
N ASN A 88 15.48 20.92 -9.72
CA ASN A 88 15.69 19.50 -9.95
C ASN A 88 14.49 18.68 -9.40
N ARG A 89 13.99 19.01 -8.21
CA ARG A 89 12.74 18.40 -7.70
C ARG A 89 11.58 18.55 -8.66
N ALA A 90 11.41 19.73 -9.26
CA ALA A 90 10.35 19.96 -10.24
C ALA A 90 10.52 19.12 -11.52
N GLU A 91 11.77 18.94 -11.99
CA GLU A 91 12.08 18.06 -13.14
C GLU A 91 11.77 16.59 -12.81
N VAL A 92 12.22 16.11 -11.65
CA VAL A 92 11.93 14.75 -11.18
C VAL A 92 10.43 14.53 -10.99
N GLN A 93 9.73 15.50 -10.39
CA GLN A 93 8.27 15.48 -10.22
C GLN A 93 7.55 15.33 -11.57
N LYS A 94 7.94 16.15 -12.55
CA LYS A 94 7.37 16.10 -13.90
C LYS A 94 7.62 14.76 -14.59
N THR A 95 8.84 14.24 -14.48
CA THR A 95 9.21 12.94 -15.07
C THR A 95 8.41 11.81 -14.40
N MET A 96 8.30 11.82 -13.08
CA MET A 96 7.58 10.81 -12.31
C MET A 96 6.09 10.74 -12.69
N LEU A 97 5.42 11.88 -12.82
CA LEU A 97 3.99 11.92 -13.18
C LEU A 97 3.74 11.69 -14.67
N GLY A 98 4.78 11.85 -15.50
CA GLY A 98 4.69 11.80 -16.95
C GLY A 98 4.49 10.39 -17.52
N PRO A 99 4.30 10.31 -18.86
CA PRO A 99 3.91 9.09 -19.57
C PRO A 99 4.96 7.97 -19.51
N GLU A 100 6.22 8.30 -19.28
CA GLU A 100 7.29 7.29 -19.21
C GLU A 100 7.34 6.54 -17.88
N VAL A 101 6.76 7.13 -16.80
CA VAL A 101 6.79 6.54 -15.46
C VAL A 101 5.37 6.21 -15.01
N LEU A 102 4.65 7.12 -14.34
CA LEU A 102 3.33 6.82 -13.80
C LEU A 102 2.20 7.01 -14.81
N ASP A 103 2.39 7.87 -15.81
CA ASP A 103 1.34 8.26 -16.76
C ASP A 103 0.04 8.63 -16.04
N SER A 104 0.19 9.51 -15.04
CA SER A 104 -0.83 9.80 -14.03
C SER A 104 -2.09 10.49 -14.59
N GLU A 105 -2.06 10.97 -15.83
CA GLU A 105 -3.23 11.48 -16.52
C GLU A 105 -4.17 10.37 -16.97
N HIS A 106 -3.60 9.23 -17.42
CA HIS A 106 -4.36 8.06 -17.86
C HIS A 106 -4.59 7.05 -16.73
N TYR A 107 -3.61 6.89 -15.82
CA TYR A 107 -3.64 5.95 -14.70
C TYR A 107 -3.64 6.69 -13.37
N GLN A 108 -4.81 7.24 -13.01
CA GLN A 108 -4.94 8.12 -11.86
C GLN A 108 -4.92 7.38 -10.52
N GLU A 109 -5.22 6.09 -10.51
CA GLU A 109 -5.39 5.33 -9.30
C GLU A 109 -4.29 4.28 -9.11
N ILE A 110 -3.74 4.25 -7.90
CA ILE A 110 -2.84 3.20 -7.40
C ILE A 110 -3.57 2.52 -6.27
N VAL A 111 -3.77 1.19 -6.36
CA VAL A 111 -4.54 0.42 -5.40
C VAL A 111 -3.74 -0.76 -4.89
N PHE A 112 -3.68 -0.90 -3.57
CA PHE A 112 -3.28 -2.15 -2.93
C PHE A 112 -4.53 -2.83 -2.36
N LYS A 113 -4.73 -4.10 -2.70
CA LYS A 113 -5.80 -4.93 -2.16
C LYS A 113 -5.23 -6.21 -1.58
N CYS A 114 -5.35 -6.36 -0.27
CA CYS A 114 -4.93 -7.55 0.46
C CYS A 114 -5.81 -8.76 0.07
N THR A 115 -5.18 -9.90 -0.13
CA THR A 115 -5.84 -11.18 -0.41
C THR A 115 -5.63 -12.20 0.72
N ASP A 116 -4.59 -11.99 1.54
CA ASP A 116 -4.24 -12.88 2.64
C ASP A 116 -3.42 -12.14 3.70
N VAL A 117 -3.63 -12.50 4.98
CA VAL A 117 -2.90 -11.95 6.13
C VAL A 117 -2.37 -13.12 6.96
N GLU A 118 -1.06 -13.33 6.92
CA GLU A 118 -0.38 -14.40 7.62
C GLU A 118 0.28 -13.86 8.92
N PRO A 119 -0.07 -14.39 10.10
CA PRO A 119 0.61 -14.04 11.32
C PRO A 119 2.10 -14.40 11.27
N ASN A 120 2.97 -13.49 11.72
CA ASN A 120 4.43 -13.67 11.74
C ASN A 120 5.04 -13.30 13.12
N GLY A 121 4.42 -13.81 14.19
CA GLY A 121 4.74 -13.51 15.59
C GLY A 121 3.82 -12.46 16.19
N GLU A 122 4.00 -12.15 17.45
CA GLU A 122 3.16 -11.23 18.21
C GLU A 122 3.22 -9.81 17.60
N GLY A 123 2.05 -9.26 17.26
CA GLY A 123 1.92 -7.93 16.65
C GLY A 123 2.61 -7.79 15.28
N ARG A 124 2.86 -8.90 14.57
CA ARG A 124 3.50 -8.88 13.25
C ARG A 124 2.77 -9.77 12.26
N TRP A 125 2.73 -9.32 11.01
CA TRP A 125 2.05 -10.03 9.91
C TRP A 125 2.82 -9.90 8.61
N VAL A 126 2.59 -10.84 7.72
CA VAL A 126 2.89 -10.72 6.30
C VAL A 126 1.55 -10.56 5.57
N LEU A 127 1.37 -9.42 4.92
CA LEU A 127 0.23 -9.17 4.05
C LEU A 127 0.60 -9.58 2.63
N ARG A 128 -0.20 -10.44 2.03
CA ARG A 128 -0.11 -10.73 0.60
C ARG A 128 -1.29 -10.07 -0.11
N GLY A 129 -1.05 -9.51 -1.26
CA GLY A 129 -2.11 -8.82 -2.00
C GLY A 129 -1.67 -8.46 -3.41
N ASN A 130 -2.52 -7.73 -4.08
CA ASN A 130 -2.28 -7.22 -5.42
C ASN A 130 -2.09 -5.71 -5.37
N LEU A 131 -1.00 -5.23 -5.95
CA LEU A 131 -0.79 -3.82 -6.23
C LEU A 131 -1.12 -3.53 -7.69
N THR A 132 -2.03 -2.60 -7.91
CA THR A 132 -2.31 -2.04 -9.24
C THR A 132 -1.58 -0.71 -9.37
N LEU A 133 -0.68 -0.63 -10.34
CA LEU A 133 0.11 0.56 -10.65
C LEU A 133 0.19 0.68 -12.18
N ARG A 134 -0.09 1.88 -12.70
CA ARG A 134 -0.10 2.15 -14.15
C ARG A 134 -0.94 1.11 -14.94
N GLY A 135 -2.11 0.76 -14.40
CA GLY A 135 -3.02 -0.22 -14.99
C GLY A 135 -2.54 -1.68 -14.97
N GLN A 136 -1.35 -1.95 -14.42
CA GLN A 136 -0.81 -3.30 -14.26
C GLN A 136 -1.04 -3.80 -12.84
N MET A 137 -1.59 -4.99 -12.68
CA MET A 137 -1.78 -5.65 -11.39
C MET A 137 -0.68 -6.69 -11.16
N ARG A 138 -0.01 -6.63 -10.01
CA ARG A 138 1.03 -7.61 -9.63
C ARG A 138 0.89 -8.02 -8.18
N PRO A 139 1.18 -9.30 -7.87
CA PRO A 139 1.22 -9.76 -6.49
C PRO A 139 2.41 -9.11 -5.76
N VAL A 140 2.14 -8.66 -4.53
CA VAL A 140 3.16 -8.09 -3.63
C VAL A 140 2.96 -8.62 -2.22
N SER A 141 4.03 -8.60 -1.43
CA SER A 141 3.98 -8.95 0.00
C SER A 141 4.60 -7.83 0.82
N ALA A 142 3.96 -7.48 1.93
CA ALA A 142 4.44 -6.45 2.85
C ALA A 142 4.59 -7.03 4.26
N HIS A 143 5.67 -6.67 4.95
CA HIS A 143 5.86 -6.97 6.36
C HIS A 143 5.26 -5.84 7.20
N VAL A 144 4.43 -6.18 8.17
CA VAL A 144 3.71 -5.23 9.01
C VAL A 144 3.93 -5.52 10.48
N THR A 145 4.12 -4.48 11.27
CA THR A 145 4.24 -4.54 12.73
C THR A 145 3.28 -3.54 13.35
N LEU A 146 2.49 -3.98 14.33
CA LEU A 146 1.69 -3.10 15.18
C LEU A 146 2.55 -2.56 16.31
N LYS A 147 2.69 -1.24 16.37
CA LYS A 147 3.41 -0.53 17.41
C LYS A 147 2.66 0.74 17.80
N ASP A 148 2.32 0.89 19.07
CA ASP A 148 1.63 2.07 19.62
C ASP A 148 0.35 2.44 18.84
N GLY A 149 -0.46 1.43 18.47
CA GLY A 149 -1.69 1.60 17.70
C GLY A 149 -1.47 1.99 16.22
N ARG A 150 -0.26 1.81 15.69
CA ARG A 150 0.14 2.12 14.32
C ARG A 150 0.60 0.85 13.61
N TYR A 151 0.14 0.64 12.39
CA TYR A 151 0.57 -0.44 11.51
C TYR A 151 1.70 0.06 10.63
N ILE A 152 2.93 -0.25 11.03
CA ILE A 152 4.16 0.18 10.36
C ILE A 152 4.68 -0.96 9.52
N GLY A 153 5.04 -0.69 8.27
CA GLY A 153 5.56 -1.74 7.42
C GLY A 153 6.26 -1.23 6.17
N GLU A 154 6.77 -2.20 5.42
CA GLU A 154 7.41 -1.93 4.15
C GLU A 154 7.23 -3.07 3.15
N THR A 155 7.36 -2.74 1.88
CA THR A 155 7.47 -3.67 0.76
C THR A 155 8.44 -3.14 -0.29
N THR A 156 8.93 -4.03 -1.12
CA THR A 156 9.78 -3.71 -2.26
C THR A 156 9.11 -4.22 -3.54
N VAL A 157 9.11 -3.39 -4.59
CA VAL A 157 8.56 -3.74 -5.90
C VAL A 157 9.54 -3.33 -7.00
N LYS A 158 9.46 -3.97 -8.16
CA LYS A 158 10.21 -3.60 -9.34
C LYS A 158 9.34 -2.78 -10.29
N LEU A 159 9.86 -1.66 -10.76
CA LEU A 159 9.17 -0.79 -11.73
C LEU A 159 8.86 -1.54 -13.03
N THR A 160 9.80 -2.39 -13.47
CA THR A 160 9.65 -3.20 -14.70
C THR A 160 8.51 -4.19 -14.64
N ASP A 161 8.13 -4.68 -13.46
CA ASP A 161 6.95 -5.56 -13.29
C ASP A 161 5.65 -4.85 -13.69
N PHE A 162 5.62 -3.52 -13.57
CA PHE A 162 4.48 -2.67 -13.93
C PHE A 162 4.64 -2.00 -15.31
N GLY A 163 5.58 -2.49 -16.14
CA GLY A 163 5.86 -1.94 -17.46
C GLY A 163 6.51 -0.56 -17.44
N ILE A 164 7.09 -0.15 -16.31
CA ILE A 164 7.79 1.12 -16.15
C ILE A 164 9.28 0.88 -16.37
N ARG A 165 9.87 1.52 -17.38
CA ARG A 165 11.32 1.52 -17.57
C ARG A 165 11.93 2.53 -16.59
N PRO A 166 12.88 2.10 -15.72
CA PRO A 166 13.53 3.03 -14.80
C PRO A 166 14.11 4.25 -15.54
N PRO A 167 13.66 5.47 -15.20
CA PRO A 167 14.13 6.67 -15.88
C PRO A 167 15.60 6.96 -15.58
N GLY A 168 16.29 7.63 -16.50
CA GLY A 168 17.68 7.98 -16.30
C GLY A 168 18.15 9.09 -17.20
N LYS A 169 19.21 9.80 -16.77
CA LYS A 169 19.83 10.91 -17.48
C LYS A 169 21.34 10.91 -17.22
N ALA A 170 22.14 11.17 -18.25
CA ALA A 170 23.59 11.36 -18.14
C ALA A 170 24.33 10.25 -17.36
N GLY A 171 24.01 8.97 -17.62
CA GLY A 171 24.68 7.82 -17.00
C GLY A 171 24.23 7.48 -15.59
N VAL A 172 23.24 8.18 -15.03
CA VAL A 172 22.56 7.84 -13.78
C VAL A 172 21.14 7.39 -14.10
N LYS A 173 20.70 6.29 -13.48
CA LYS A 173 19.33 5.76 -13.62
C LYS A 173 18.71 5.52 -12.26
N ALA A 174 17.40 5.61 -12.16
CA ALA A 174 16.67 5.07 -11.03
C ALA A 174 16.94 3.56 -10.91
N LYS A 175 16.99 3.03 -9.69
CA LYS A 175 16.96 1.58 -9.49
C LYS A 175 15.59 1.06 -9.95
N ASP A 176 15.60 -0.14 -10.50
CA ASP A 176 14.36 -0.85 -10.83
C ASP A 176 13.56 -1.19 -9.57
N GLU A 177 14.27 -1.58 -8.52
CA GLU A 177 13.72 -1.90 -7.22
C GLU A 177 13.50 -0.63 -6.39
N ILE A 178 12.23 -0.40 -6.02
CA ILE A 178 11.82 0.71 -5.15
C ILE A 178 11.25 0.17 -3.83
N ARG A 179 11.49 0.89 -2.75
CA ARG A 179 10.97 0.57 -1.43
C ARG A 179 9.78 1.46 -1.09
N ILE A 180 8.70 0.85 -0.65
CA ILE A 180 7.49 1.51 -0.19
C ILE A 180 7.39 1.29 1.31
N GLN A 181 7.39 2.37 2.08
CA GLN A 181 7.25 2.37 3.54
C GLN A 181 5.92 3.02 3.92
N PHE A 182 5.23 2.44 4.89
CA PHE A 182 3.97 2.97 5.34
C PHE A 182 3.84 2.93 6.85
N ASP A 183 3.02 3.81 7.36
CA ASP A 183 2.68 3.99 8.75
C ASP A 183 1.19 4.37 8.79
N LEU A 184 0.36 3.40 9.09
CA LEU A 184 -1.08 3.53 9.01
C LEU A 184 -1.70 3.60 10.40
N ARG A 185 -2.67 4.50 10.55
CA ARG A 185 -3.57 4.57 11.70
C ARG A 185 -4.99 4.29 11.26
N LEU A 186 -5.72 3.57 12.08
CA LEU A 186 -7.15 3.39 11.89
C LEU A 186 -7.89 4.55 12.54
N ALA A 187 -8.98 5.00 11.92
CA ALA A 187 -9.85 5.99 12.49
C ALA A 187 -10.57 5.40 13.72
N SER A 188 -10.75 6.22 14.71
CA SER A 188 -11.44 5.88 15.97
C SER A 188 -12.95 5.82 15.74
#